data_b82b2bbed7950580b84e8585b1152c0e
#
_entry.id   b82b2bbed7950580b84e8585b1152c0e
#
_cell.length_a   1.000
_cell.length_b   1.000
_cell.length_c   1.000
_cell.angle_alpha   90.00
_cell.angle_beta   90.00
_cell.angle_gamma   90.00
#
_symmetry.space_group_name_H-M   'P 1'
#
loop_
_entity.id
_entity.type
_entity.pdbx_description
1 polymer ?
#
loop_
_entity_poly.entity_id
_entity_poly.type
_entity_poly.pdbx_seq_one_letter_code
_entity_poly.pdbx_strand_id
1 'polypeptide(L)'
;MVVIIYTASPPIEPFMSKMIQLALAALSLTGATGASAQGLTETQAHAVIAPWYSLFNVATRGDVKTIEEQVLTADYESCAGYLPGECWGRETSIKVVANFAKSIPDMTFEIKEVLVAGDRVIVRGEVAGTPAGELFGVPYTGKSFKIMTIDIQTIKDGKITKTYHMENWLSALGQLRAK
;
A
#
# COMPACT_ATOMS: atom_id res chain seq x y z
N MET A 1 -0.44 -29.76 17.43
CA MET A 1 -0.76 -30.58 16.26
C MET A 1 -2.27 -30.44 16.04
N VAL A 2 -2.67 -29.51 15.16
CA VAL A 2 -4.09 -29.26 14.85
C VAL A 2 -4.40 -30.04 13.57
N VAL A 3 -5.31 -31.00 13.68
CA VAL A 3 -5.79 -31.80 12.53
C VAL A 3 -6.99 -31.06 11.94
N ILE A 4 -6.88 -30.58 10.71
CA ILE A 4 -8.01 -30.04 9.95
C ILE A 4 -8.67 -31.20 9.23
N ILE A 5 -9.90 -31.53 9.64
CA ILE A 5 -10.72 -32.56 8.96
C ILE A 5 -11.49 -31.87 7.82
N TYR A 6 -11.15 -32.20 6.58
CA TYR A 6 -11.97 -31.86 5.41
C TYR A 6 -13.19 -32.77 5.34
N THR A 7 -14.39 -32.20 5.47
CA THR A 7 -15.63 -32.90 5.14
C THR A 7 -15.93 -32.67 3.65
N ALA A 8 -16.11 -33.76 2.94
CA ALA A 8 -16.44 -33.76 1.52
C ALA A 8 -17.85 -33.21 1.26
N SER A 9 -17.98 -32.37 0.25
CA SER A 9 -19.25 -31.86 -0.27
C SER A 9 -20.02 -32.95 -1.00
N PRO A 10 -21.37 -32.94 -0.95
CA PRO A 10 -22.19 -33.91 -1.66
C PRO A 10 -22.23 -33.66 -3.16
N PRO A 11 -22.51 -34.70 -3.98
CA PRO A 11 -22.48 -34.60 -5.44
C PRO A 11 -23.66 -33.80 -5.99
N ILE A 12 -23.38 -33.02 -7.05
CA ILE A 12 -24.36 -32.26 -7.79
C ILE A 12 -25.07 -33.19 -8.78
N GLU A 13 -26.35 -33.40 -8.58
CA GLU A 13 -27.22 -34.14 -9.52
C GLU A 13 -27.48 -33.32 -10.80
N PRO A 14 -27.51 -33.96 -12.00
CA PRO A 14 -27.81 -33.27 -13.24
C PRO A 14 -29.32 -33.19 -13.47
N PHE A 15 -29.87 -31.99 -13.47
CA PHE A 15 -31.24 -31.74 -13.91
C PHE A 15 -31.26 -31.51 -15.43
N MET A 16 -31.66 -32.57 -16.14
CA MET A 16 -31.83 -32.55 -17.61
C MET A 16 -33.29 -32.30 -17.97
N SER A 17 -33.43 -31.38 -18.94
CA SER A 17 -34.50 -31.32 -19.95
C SER A 17 -35.91 -30.94 -19.58
N LYS A 18 -36.37 -29.82 -20.12
CA LYS A 18 -37.54 -29.83 -21.05
C LYS A 18 -37.56 -28.57 -21.90
N MET A 19 -37.58 -28.85 -23.22
CA MET A 19 -37.84 -27.93 -24.31
C MET A 19 -39.17 -27.17 -24.13
N ILE A 20 -39.25 -25.91 -24.55
CA ILE A 20 -40.39 -25.35 -25.25
C ILE A 20 -39.95 -24.15 -26.14
N GLN A 21 -40.51 -24.14 -27.33
CA GLN A 21 -40.20 -23.31 -28.49
C GLN A 21 -40.74 -21.86 -28.42
N LEU A 22 -40.08 -21.03 -29.23
CA LEU A 22 -40.57 -19.83 -29.94
C LEU A 22 -41.23 -18.65 -29.18
N ALA A 23 -40.50 -17.53 -29.19
CA ALA A 23 -41.05 -16.24 -29.67
C ALA A 23 -39.86 -15.34 -30.06
N LEU A 24 -39.70 -15.06 -31.37
CA LEU A 24 -38.87 -13.95 -31.84
C LEU A 24 -39.54 -12.66 -31.41
N ALA A 25 -39.02 -12.01 -30.39
CA ALA A 25 -39.21 -10.59 -30.17
C ALA A 25 -37.83 -9.94 -30.37
N ALA A 26 -37.70 -9.21 -31.49
CA ALA A 26 -36.56 -8.34 -31.73
C ALA A 26 -36.60 -7.23 -30.68
N LEU A 27 -35.91 -7.47 -29.53
CA LEU A 27 -35.63 -6.44 -28.55
C LEU A 27 -34.30 -5.82 -28.99
N SER A 28 -34.38 -4.62 -29.57
CA SER A 28 -33.22 -3.75 -29.77
C SER A 28 -32.55 -3.51 -28.39
N LEU A 29 -31.54 -4.34 -28.04
CA LEU A 29 -30.63 -4.02 -26.98
C LEU A 29 -29.83 -2.79 -27.42
N THR A 30 -30.30 -1.61 -27.05
CA THR A 30 -29.42 -0.47 -26.91
C THR A 30 -28.44 -0.87 -25.81
N GLY A 31 -27.25 -1.35 -26.22
CA GLY A 31 -26.17 -1.67 -25.34
C GLY A 31 -25.80 -0.41 -24.55
N ALA A 32 -26.27 -0.33 -23.32
CA ALA A 32 -25.59 0.46 -22.32
C ALA A 32 -24.22 -0.20 -22.18
N THR A 33 -23.23 0.30 -22.92
CA THR A 33 -21.82 0.05 -22.63
C THR A 33 -21.61 0.61 -21.23
N GLY A 34 -21.77 -0.27 -20.22
CA GLY A 34 -21.31 0.02 -18.89
C GLY A 34 -19.84 0.41 -19.04
N ALA A 35 -19.52 1.68 -18.82
CA ALA A 35 -18.15 2.12 -18.70
C ALA A 35 -17.59 1.33 -17.52
N SER A 36 -16.93 0.22 -17.80
CA SER A 36 -16.09 -0.45 -16.82
C SER A 36 -15.12 0.63 -16.37
N ALA A 37 -15.16 1.00 -15.09
CA ALA A 37 -14.18 1.93 -14.54
C ALA A 37 -12.81 1.34 -14.86
N GLN A 38 -12.13 1.92 -15.81
CA GLN A 38 -10.84 1.44 -16.28
C GLN A 38 -9.88 1.63 -15.11
N GLY A 39 -9.35 0.54 -14.56
CA GLY A 39 -8.38 0.60 -13.47
C GLY A 39 -7.18 1.46 -13.85
N LEU A 40 -6.41 1.86 -12.85
CA LEU A 40 -5.18 2.62 -13.06
C LEU A 40 -4.23 1.85 -13.99
N THR A 41 -3.61 2.55 -14.93
CA THR A 41 -2.45 2.04 -15.65
C THR A 41 -1.20 2.12 -14.75
N GLU A 42 -0.18 1.32 -15.03
CA GLU A 42 1.11 1.40 -14.31
C GLU A 42 1.70 2.82 -14.36
N THR A 43 1.65 3.47 -15.51
CA THR A 43 2.14 4.85 -15.67
C THR A 43 1.39 5.83 -14.76
N GLN A 44 0.07 5.72 -14.66
CA GLN A 44 -0.74 6.54 -13.78
C GLN A 44 -0.43 6.24 -12.30
N ALA A 45 -0.29 4.97 -11.96
CA ALA A 45 0.09 4.56 -10.60
C ALA A 45 1.44 5.16 -10.20
N HIS A 46 2.47 5.01 -11.04
CA HIS A 46 3.79 5.59 -10.81
C HIS A 46 3.75 7.11 -10.66
N ALA A 47 3.00 7.82 -11.49
CA ALA A 47 2.88 9.28 -11.40
C ALA A 47 2.31 9.75 -10.06
N VAL A 48 1.37 8.97 -9.48
CA VAL A 48 0.76 9.30 -8.18
C VAL A 48 1.68 8.96 -7.02
N ILE A 49 2.35 7.78 -7.03
CA ILE A 49 3.13 7.32 -5.88
C ILE A 49 4.56 7.89 -5.83
N ALA A 50 5.17 8.22 -6.95
CA ALA A 50 6.57 8.66 -7.01
C ALA A 50 6.88 9.88 -6.12
N PRO A 51 6.06 10.95 -6.10
CA PRO A 51 6.29 12.08 -5.20
C PRO A 51 6.21 11.67 -3.71
N TRP A 52 5.32 10.74 -3.35
CA TRP A 52 5.21 10.21 -2.00
C TRP A 52 6.51 9.52 -1.58
N TYR A 53 7.00 8.56 -2.39
CA TYR A 53 8.23 7.82 -2.06
C TYR A 53 9.49 8.69 -2.12
N SER A 54 9.47 9.81 -2.85
CA SER A 54 10.58 10.78 -2.84
C SER A 54 10.85 11.36 -1.46
N LEU A 55 9.84 11.43 -0.58
CA LEU A 55 9.96 11.93 0.79
C LEU A 55 10.89 11.08 1.67
N PHE A 56 10.99 9.79 1.37
CA PHE A 56 11.81 8.84 2.11
C PHE A 56 13.22 8.68 1.54
N ASN A 57 13.61 9.52 0.57
CA ASN A 57 14.94 9.48 -0.03
C ASN A 57 15.63 10.83 0.16
N VAL A 58 16.75 10.83 0.90
CA VAL A 58 17.49 12.04 1.21
C VAL A 58 17.90 12.84 -0.02
N ALA A 59 18.18 12.18 -1.14
CA ALA A 59 18.60 12.82 -2.38
C ALA A 59 17.46 13.57 -3.12
N THR A 60 16.20 13.16 -2.90
CA THR A 60 15.02 13.70 -3.63
C THR A 60 13.97 14.32 -2.71
N ARG A 61 14.19 14.27 -1.40
CA ARG A 61 13.25 14.77 -0.41
C ARG A 61 12.98 16.26 -0.59
N GLY A 62 11.73 16.58 -0.88
CA GLY A 62 11.21 17.94 -0.89
C GLY A 62 10.59 18.34 0.45
N ASP A 63 9.82 19.43 0.44
CA ASP A 63 9.02 19.83 1.60
C ASP A 63 7.90 18.83 1.85
N VAL A 64 7.95 18.17 3.03
CA VAL A 64 7.05 17.07 3.39
C VAL A 64 5.59 17.51 3.34
N LYS A 65 5.28 18.68 3.95
CA LYS A 65 3.90 19.17 4.02
C LYS A 65 3.35 19.44 2.62
N THR A 66 4.10 20.15 1.79
CA THR A 66 3.70 20.49 0.43
C THR A 66 3.44 19.25 -0.40
N ILE A 67 4.34 18.26 -0.37
CA ILE A 67 4.20 17.03 -1.14
C ILE A 67 3.02 16.20 -0.63
N GLU A 68 2.87 16.01 0.68
CA GLU A 68 1.75 15.23 1.22
C GLU A 68 0.40 15.89 0.93
N GLU A 69 0.27 17.20 1.01
CA GLU A 69 -0.96 17.91 0.64
C GLU A 69 -1.27 17.81 -0.86
N GLN A 70 -0.25 17.67 -1.69
CA GLN A 70 -0.42 17.46 -3.12
C GLN A 70 -0.89 16.04 -3.46
N VAL A 71 -0.29 15.01 -2.84
CA VAL A 71 -0.49 13.61 -3.23
C VAL A 71 -1.52 12.86 -2.38
N LEU A 72 -1.82 13.33 -1.15
CA LEU A 72 -2.79 12.72 -0.24
C LEU A 72 -4.11 13.51 -0.25
N THR A 73 -5.22 12.80 -0.08
CA THR A 73 -6.52 13.47 0.14
C THR A 73 -6.59 14.11 1.53
N ALA A 74 -7.56 15.00 1.76
CA ALA A 74 -7.76 15.62 3.06
C ALA A 74 -8.17 14.61 4.15
N ASP A 75 -8.92 13.59 3.75
CA ASP A 75 -9.41 12.47 4.55
C ASP A 75 -8.51 11.22 4.49
N TYR A 76 -7.26 11.38 4.07
CA TYR A 76 -6.28 10.30 4.01
C TYR A 76 -6.12 9.57 5.34
N GLU A 77 -6.00 8.24 5.26
CA GLU A 77 -5.63 7.37 6.37
C GLU A 77 -4.41 6.51 6.05
N SER A 78 -3.46 6.46 6.98
CA SER A 78 -2.38 5.46 7.02
C SER A 78 -2.63 4.49 8.16
N CYS A 79 -2.60 3.18 7.89
CA CYS A 79 -2.84 2.14 8.89
C CYS A 79 -1.68 1.12 8.90
N ALA A 80 -1.06 0.95 10.07
CA ALA A 80 -0.02 -0.05 10.31
C ALA A 80 -0.54 -1.29 11.07
N GLY A 81 -1.81 -1.27 11.52
CA GLY A 81 -2.45 -2.36 12.26
C GLY A 81 -3.94 -2.13 12.45
N TYR A 82 -4.52 -2.85 13.42
CA TYR A 82 -5.95 -2.87 13.71
C TYR A 82 -6.31 -2.33 15.11
N LEU A 83 -5.30 -2.00 15.93
CA LEU A 83 -5.53 -1.45 17.27
C LEU A 83 -5.83 0.04 17.22
N PRO A 84 -6.51 0.60 18.22
CA PRO A 84 -6.70 2.04 18.35
C PRO A 84 -5.35 2.78 18.31
N GLY A 85 -5.24 3.79 17.46
CA GLY A 85 -4.02 4.57 17.27
C GLY A 85 -3.05 4.03 16.21
N GLU A 86 -3.33 2.86 15.60
CA GLU A 86 -2.52 2.33 14.50
C GLU A 86 -2.97 2.83 13.11
N CYS A 87 -4.04 3.63 13.06
CA CYS A 87 -4.40 4.44 11.89
C CYS A 87 -4.32 5.92 12.23
N TRP A 88 -3.79 6.70 11.32
CA TRP A 88 -3.69 8.16 11.48
C TRP A 88 -3.92 8.90 10.17
N GLY A 89 -4.41 10.12 10.28
CA GLY A 89 -4.69 10.99 9.13
C GLY A 89 -3.47 11.76 8.63
N ARG A 90 -3.68 12.53 7.55
CA ARG A 90 -2.64 13.30 6.85
C ARG A 90 -1.82 14.21 7.76
N GLU A 91 -2.45 14.94 8.68
CA GLU A 91 -1.74 15.84 9.61
C GLU A 91 -0.72 15.11 10.49
N THR A 92 -1.06 13.89 10.92
CA THR A 92 -0.14 13.05 11.69
C THR A 92 0.94 12.46 10.79
N SER A 93 0.59 12.06 9.56
CA SER A 93 1.54 11.57 8.56
C SER A 93 2.66 12.59 8.30
N ILE A 94 2.31 13.86 8.05
CA ILE A 94 3.27 14.96 7.87
C ILE A 94 4.29 15.01 9.04
N LYS A 95 3.81 14.91 10.27
CA LYS A 95 4.67 14.94 11.46
C LYS A 95 5.56 13.70 11.55
N VAL A 96 5.00 12.52 11.28
CA VAL A 96 5.72 11.25 11.31
C VAL A 96 6.84 11.25 10.28
N VAL A 97 6.54 11.57 9.01
CA VAL A 97 7.54 11.60 7.93
C VAL A 97 8.62 12.65 8.19
N ALA A 98 8.24 13.84 8.66
CA ALA A 98 9.22 14.87 9.03
C ALA A 98 10.13 14.45 10.20
N ASN A 99 9.61 13.67 11.15
CA ASN A 99 10.40 13.13 12.26
C ASN A 99 11.36 12.03 11.79
N PHE A 100 10.92 11.11 10.94
CA PHE A 100 11.79 10.10 10.33
C PHE A 100 12.93 10.75 9.55
N ALA A 101 12.64 11.80 8.79
CA ALA A 101 13.65 12.55 8.06
C ALA A 101 14.77 13.13 8.95
N LYS A 102 14.46 13.47 10.20
CA LYS A 102 15.43 13.94 11.21
C LYS A 102 16.13 12.79 11.90
N SER A 103 15.38 11.74 12.24
CA SER A 103 15.89 10.60 13.00
C SER A 103 16.81 9.70 12.16
N ILE A 104 16.62 9.68 10.83
CA ILE A 104 17.40 8.88 9.88
C ILE A 104 17.76 9.80 8.69
N PRO A 105 18.77 10.67 8.88
CA PRO A 105 19.05 11.76 7.93
C PRO A 105 19.55 11.28 6.55
N ASP A 106 20.15 10.10 6.48
CA ASP A 106 20.65 9.46 5.27
C ASP A 106 19.67 8.44 4.67
N MET A 107 18.41 8.46 5.09
CA MET A 107 17.41 7.49 4.65
C MET A 107 17.27 7.46 3.14
N THR A 108 17.20 6.25 2.59
CA THR A 108 16.92 5.96 1.19
C THR A 108 15.75 5.01 1.08
N PHE A 109 14.95 5.17 0.05
CA PHE A 109 13.86 4.27 -0.33
C PHE A 109 14.01 3.86 -1.79
N GLU A 110 13.97 2.57 -2.05
CA GLU A 110 13.98 2.03 -3.41
C GLU A 110 12.71 1.21 -3.66
N ILE A 111 11.94 1.61 -4.67
CA ILE A 111 10.79 0.82 -5.15
C ILE A 111 11.35 -0.40 -5.88
N LYS A 112 11.06 -1.61 -5.39
CA LYS A 112 11.51 -2.88 -5.98
C LYS A 112 10.44 -3.48 -6.90
N GLU A 113 9.16 -3.20 -6.64
CA GLU A 113 8.06 -3.76 -7.39
C GLU A 113 6.81 -2.93 -7.19
N VAL A 114 6.05 -2.75 -8.27
CA VAL A 114 4.73 -2.11 -8.25
C VAL A 114 3.74 -3.03 -8.93
N LEU A 115 2.63 -3.33 -8.27
CA LEU A 115 1.50 -4.07 -8.82
C LEU A 115 0.26 -3.20 -8.78
N VAL A 116 -0.51 -3.19 -9.86
CA VAL A 116 -1.74 -2.42 -9.98
C VAL A 116 -2.93 -3.36 -10.05
N ALA A 117 -3.93 -3.16 -9.19
CA ALA A 117 -5.15 -3.96 -9.13
C ALA A 117 -6.37 -3.03 -8.96
N GLY A 118 -6.95 -2.62 -10.07
CA GLY A 118 -8.05 -1.66 -10.09
C GLY A 118 -7.61 -0.27 -9.60
N ASP A 119 -8.12 0.17 -8.45
CA ASP A 119 -7.77 1.40 -7.75
C ASP A 119 -6.65 1.22 -6.71
N ARG A 120 -6.10 -0.01 -6.59
CA ARG A 120 -5.07 -0.35 -5.64
C ARG A 120 -3.70 -0.40 -6.28
N VAL A 121 -2.73 0.18 -5.61
CA VAL A 121 -1.31 0.11 -5.95
C VAL A 121 -0.58 -0.56 -4.80
N ILE A 122 0.01 -1.71 -5.07
CA ILE A 122 0.82 -2.45 -4.11
C ILE A 122 2.29 -2.16 -4.43
N VAL A 123 3.03 -1.68 -3.44
CA VAL A 123 4.44 -1.35 -3.57
C VAL A 123 5.25 -2.20 -2.61
N ARG A 124 6.17 -3.00 -3.14
CA ARG A 124 7.23 -3.60 -2.34
C ARG A 124 8.47 -2.73 -2.48
N GLY A 125 8.95 -2.25 -1.35
CA GLY A 125 10.10 -1.36 -1.26
C GLY A 125 11.22 -1.90 -0.40
N GLU A 126 12.33 -1.21 -0.46
CA GLU A 126 13.48 -1.36 0.43
C GLU A 126 13.79 0.01 1.04
N VAL A 127 13.83 0.09 2.34
CA VAL A 127 14.29 1.27 3.06
C VAL A 127 15.58 0.96 3.78
N ALA A 128 16.53 1.90 3.72
CA ALA A 128 17.81 1.81 4.41
C ALA A 128 18.18 3.16 5.02
N GLY A 129 19.00 3.13 6.07
CA GLY A 129 19.51 4.34 6.70
C GLY A 129 20.23 4.07 8.01
N THR A 130 20.84 5.12 8.55
CA THR A 130 21.58 5.14 9.80
C THR A 130 20.87 6.09 10.77
N PRO A 131 20.32 5.58 11.89
CA PRO A 131 19.74 6.47 12.90
C PRO A 131 20.76 7.48 13.43
N ALA A 132 20.34 8.74 13.61
CA ALA A 132 21.20 9.78 14.20
C ALA A 132 21.20 9.76 15.75
N GLY A 133 20.38 8.90 16.36
CA GLY A 133 20.22 8.76 17.80
C GLY A 133 19.55 7.44 18.15
N GLU A 134 18.91 7.39 19.33
CA GLU A 134 18.09 6.24 19.71
C GLU A 134 16.93 6.05 18.73
N LEU A 135 16.70 4.79 18.32
CA LEU A 135 15.58 4.41 17.48
C LEU A 135 14.82 3.23 18.10
N PHE A 136 13.54 3.44 18.45
CA PHE A 136 12.66 2.42 19.05
C PHE A 136 13.30 1.66 20.22
N GLY A 137 13.95 2.37 21.13
CA GLY A 137 14.59 1.81 22.32
C GLY A 137 15.93 1.13 22.04
N VAL A 138 16.49 1.26 20.84
CA VAL A 138 17.87 0.87 20.54
C VAL A 138 18.76 2.10 20.60
N PRO A 139 19.75 2.16 21.51
CA PRO A 139 20.71 3.24 21.58
C PRO A 139 21.45 3.45 20.25
N TYR A 140 21.96 4.65 20.04
CA TYR A 140 22.80 4.93 18.88
C TYR A 140 24.03 4.03 18.83
N THR A 141 24.22 3.33 17.73
CA THR A 141 25.33 2.40 17.50
C THR A 141 26.21 2.78 16.31
N GLY A 142 25.82 3.80 15.54
CA GLY A 142 26.46 4.14 14.28
C GLY A 142 26.23 3.15 13.15
N LYS A 143 25.38 2.13 13.35
CA LYS A 143 25.05 1.11 12.35
C LYS A 143 23.87 1.51 11.51
N SER A 144 23.88 1.04 10.28
CA SER A 144 22.78 1.17 9.33
C SER A 144 21.89 -0.07 9.37
N PHE A 145 20.66 0.09 8.91
CA PHE A 145 19.75 -1.00 8.63
C PHE A 145 19.30 -0.98 7.17
N LYS A 146 18.82 -2.13 6.70
CA LYS A 146 18.16 -2.29 5.41
C LYS A 146 17.02 -3.28 5.56
N ILE A 147 15.80 -2.86 5.27
CA ILE A 147 14.60 -3.67 5.48
C ILE A 147 13.63 -3.57 4.30
N MET A 148 12.78 -4.58 4.17
CA MET A 148 11.68 -4.60 3.22
C MET A 148 10.47 -3.87 3.79
N THR A 149 9.74 -3.18 2.91
CA THR A 149 8.43 -2.60 3.16
C THR A 149 7.39 -3.13 2.19
N ILE A 150 6.14 -3.13 2.60
CA ILE A 150 5.00 -3.39 1.71
C ILE A 150 3.90 -2.37 2.03
N ASP A 151 3.49 -1.64 1.02
CA ASP A 151 2.38 -0.70 1.08
C ASP A 151 1.27 -1.16 0.14
N ILE A 152 0.02 -1.02 0.58
CA ILE A 152 -1.16 -1.14 -0.27
C ILE A 152 -1.86 0.22 -0.25
N GLN A 153 -1.79 0.94 -1.36
CA GLN A 153 -2.36 2.27 -1.49
C GLN A 153 -3.67 2.23 -2.27
N THR A 154 -4.68 2.98 -1.83
CA THR A 154 -5.91 3.23 -2.58
C THR A 154 -5.79 4.58 -3.27
N ILE A 155 -5.97 4.61 -4.57
CA ILE A 155 -5.89 5.81 -5.39
C ILE A 155 -7.31 6.22 -5.82
N LYS A 156 -7.65 7.47 -5.60
CA LYS A 156 -8.88 8.09 -6.08
C LYS A 156 -8.60 9.49 -6.59
N ASP A 157 -9.10 9.81 -7.77
CA ASP A 157 -8.96 11.14 -8.39
C ASP A 157 -7.49 11.63 -8.43
N GLY A 158 -6.54 10.71 -8.70
CA GLY A 158 -5.12 11.02 -8.79
C GLY A 158 -4.44 11.27 -7.45
N LYS A 159 -5.07 10.92 -6.32
CA LYS A 159 -4.50 11.06 -4.98
C LYS A 159 -4.62 9.77 -4.18
N ILE A 160 -3.72 9.60 -3.23
CA ILE A 160 -3.75 8.50 -2.26
C ILE A 160 -4.78 8.84 -1.18
N THR A 161 -5.78 7.98 -1.00
CA THR A 161 -6.81 8.13 0.03
C THR A 161 -6.54 7.29 1.26
N LYS A 162 -5.86 6.15 1.05
CA LYS A 162 -5.54 5.21 2.14
C LYS A 162 -4.26 4.45 1.83
N THR A 163 -3.48 4.18 2.87
CA THR A 163 -2.33 3.29 2.83
C THR A 163 -2.43 2.27 3.95
N TYR A 164 -2.31 0.99 3.62
CA TYR A 164 -1.92 -0.03 4.58
C TYR A 164 -0.40 -0.19 4.46
N HIS A 165 0.30 -0.07 5.58
CA HIS A 165 1.73 0.11 5.63
C HIS A 165 2.39 -0.87 6.58
N MET A 166 3.37 -1.63 6.07
CA MET A 166 4.15 -2.57 6.88
C MET A 166 5.64 -2.47 6.56
N GLU A 167 6.43 -2.35 7.61
CA GLU A 167 7.89 -2.32 7.56
C GLU A 167 8.47 -3.37 8.52
N ASN A 168 9.55 -4.02 8.11
CA ASN A 168 10.19 -5.03 8.93
C ASN A 168 11.11 -4.41 10.00
N TRP A 169 10.55 -3.58 10.89
CA TRP A 169 11.30 -2.94 11.97
C TRP A 169 11.96 -3.93 12.91
N LEU A 170 11.41 -5.12 13.11
CA LEU A 170 12.04 -6.15 13.92
C LEU A 170 13.42 -6.52 13.36
N SER A 171 13.53 -6.66 12.04
CA SER A 171 14.81 -6.89 11.37
C SER A 171 15.75 -5.68 11.50
N ALA A 172 15.25 -4.45 11.33
CA ALA A 172 16.05 -3.24 11.51
C ALA A 172 16.69 -3.19 12.90
N LEU A 173 15.87 -3.39 13.95
CA LEU A 173 16.35 -3.36 15.33
C LEU A 173 17.37 -4.48 15.62
N GLY A 174 17.20 -5.64 15.00
CA GLY A 174 18.17 -6.73 15.04
C GLY A 174 19.53 -6.34 14.43
N GLN A 175 19.50 -5.69 13.24
CA GLN A 175 20.70 -5.20 12.56
C GLN A 175 21.42 -4.11 13.38
N LEU A 176 20.69 -3.18 13.98
CA LEU A 176 21.25 -2.12 14.80
C LEU A 176 21.87 -2.63 16.10
N ARG A 177 21.37 -3.76 16.67
CA ARG A 177 21.89 -4.40 17.90
C ARG A 177 23.01 -5.41 17.63
N ALA A 178 23.18 -5.88 16.40
CA ALA A 178 24.19 -6.89 16.08
C ALA A 178 25.57 -6.47 16.60
N LYS A 179 26.41 -7.42 17.04
CA LYS A 179 27.78 -7.15 17.51
C LYS A 179 28.71 -6.89 16.34
#